data_feb4f45532f95436fca4759dcc3767bb
#
_entry.id   feb4f45532f95436fca4759dcc3767bb
#
_cell.length_a   1.000
_cell.length_b   1.000
_cell.length_c   1.000
_cell.angle_alpha   90.00
_cell.angle_beta   90.00
_cell.angle_gamma   90.00
#
_symmetry.space_group_name_H-M   'P 1'
#
loop_
_entity.id
_entity.type
_entity.pdbx_description
1 polymer ?
#
loop_
_entity_poly.entity_id
_entity_poly.type
_entity_poly.pdbx_seq_one_letter_code
_entity_poly.pdbx_strand_id
1 'polypeptide(L)'
;QIFWVERFWESCADISDAGSCRKQNNIKGRYKAMSYQFWGWEHADAPAITEEYPGIHNPRQLYDALSKLWCADTCAPRMRKDWTRENPTLGQCSITAFLAQDIFGGKVYGVLRPGGNYHCYNVIGDWFDLTSEQFGEEALDYENNPEQFRKVHFAKEEKRQRYEALKAALKAYCSAGNC
;
A
#
# COMPACT_ATOMS: atom_id res chain seq x y z
N GLN A 1 2.96 1.79 24.39
CA GLN A 1 2.90 1.06 23.07
C GLN A 1 1.47 0.70 22.65
N ILE A 2 0.55 0.48 23.59
CA ILE A 2 -0.85 0.11 23.33
C ILE A 2 -1.68 1.32 22.82
N PHE A 3 -1.40 2.51 23.28
CA PHE A 3 -2.15 3.74 22.93
C PHE A 3 -2.09 4.15 21.45
N TRP A 4 -1.06 3.73 20.70
CA TRP A 4 -0.91 4.08 19.28
C TRP A 4 -1.77 3.21 18.36
N VAL A 5 -1.96 1.95 18.71
CA VAL A 5 -2.76 1.01 17.91
C VAL A 5 -4.25 1.39 17.97
N GLU A 6 -4.75 1.76 19.16
CA GLU A 6 -6.15 2.16 19.33
C GLU A 6 -6.49 3.45 18.55
N ARG A 7 -5.61 4.46 18.61
CA ARG A 7 -5.80 5.71 17.88
C ARG A 7 -5.72 5.55 16.35
N PHE A 8 -4.96 4.56 15.89
CA PHE A 8 -4.87 4.22 14.46
C PHE A 8 -6.21 3.71 13.91
N TRP A 9 -6.93 2.89 14.67
CA TRP A 9 -8.24 2.38 14.29
C TRP A 9 -9.31 3.49 14.22
N GLU A 10 -9.30 4.43 15.13
CA GLU A 10 -10.27 5.55 15.12
C GLU A 10 -10.09 6.45 13.89
N SER A 11 -8.87 6.72 13.47
CA SER A 11 -8.58 7.56 12.29
C SER A 11 -8.87 6.88 10.95
N CYS A 12 -8.80 5.56 10.91
CA CYS A 12 -9.04 4.77 9.68
C CYS A 12 -10.45 4.11 9.67
N ALA A 13 -11.21 4.18 10.77
CA ALA A 13 -12.45 3.42 10.98
C ALA A 13 -13.74 4.10 10.51
N ASP A 14 -13.70 5.26 9.82
CA ASP A 14 -14.89 5.90 9.21
C ASP A 14 -15.45 5.09 8.01
N ILE A 15 -15.33 3.76 8.03
CA ILE A 15 -15.83 2.85 6.97
C ILE A 15 -17.18 2.20 7.37
N SER A 16 -17.82 2.59 8.48
CA SER A 16 -19.06 1.98 8.90
C SER A 16 -20.28 2.92 8.74
N ASP A 17 -20.63 3.25 7.49
CA ASP A 17 -22.00 3.62 7.18
C ASP A 17 -22.42 3.05 5.82
N ALA A 18 -22.78 1.76 5.82
CA ALA A 18 -23.55 1.13 4.78
C ALA A 18 -24.90 0.75 5.37
N GLY A 19 -25.76 1.75 5.49
CA GLY A 19 -27.15 1.58 5.87
C GLY A 19 -27.86 0.55 5.01
N SER A 20 -28.56 -0.34 5.70
CA SER A 20 -29.55 -1.26 5.20
C SER A 20 -30.44 -0.65 4.12
N CYS A 21 -30.40 -1.18 2.90
CA CYS A 21 -31.51 -1.07 1.97
C CYS A 21 -31.72 -2.39 1.22
N ARG A 22 -32.69 -3.18 1.73
CA ARG A 22 -33.32 -4.26 0.95
C ARG A 22 -34.14 -3.60 -0.17
N LYS A 23 -33.75 -3.84 -1.42
CA LYS A 23 -34.67 -4.02 -2.55
C LYS A 23 -33.94 -4.82 -3.62
N GLN A 24 -34.41 -6.07 -3.84
CA GLN A 24 -34.09 -6.83 -5.05
C GLN A 24 -34.58 -6.04 -6.26
N ASN A 25 -33.67 -5.65 -7.14
CA ASN A 25 -33.97 -5.40 -8.53
C ASN A 25 -32.79 -5.89 -9.37
N ASN A 26 -33.10 -6.82 -10.23
CA ASN A 26 -32.33 -7.48 -11.25
C ASN A 26 -31.70 -6.44 -12.19
N ILE A 27 -30.45 -6.06 -11.92
CA ILE A 27 -29.65 -5.25 -12.84
C ILE A 27 -28.41 -6.07 -13.17
N LYS A 28 -28.31 -6.53 -14.40
CA LYS A 28 -27.05 -6.93 -15.02
C LYS A 28 -26.08 -5.74 -14.95
N GLY A 29 -25.55 -5.47 -13.77
CA GLY A 29 -24.49 -4.49 -13.54
C GLY A 29 -23.23 -5.00 -14.21
N ARG A 30 -22.75 -4.30 -15.22
CA ARG A 30 -21.38 -4.42 -15.71
C ARG A 30 -20.47 -4.36 -14.48
N TYR A 31 -19.88 -5.47 -14.11
CA TYR A 31 -18.67 -5.44 -13.30
C TYR A 31 -17.64 -4.70 -14.15
N LYS A 32 -17.42 -3.43 -13.84
CA LYS A 32 -16.25 -2.71 -14.35
C LYS A 32 -15.08 -3.48 -13.76
N ALA A 33 -14.37 -4.23 -14.59
CA ALA A 33 -13.13 -4.86 -14.18
C ALA A 33 -12.31 -3.77 -13.51
N MET A 34 -11.91 -3.97 -12.25
CA MET A 34 -11.06 -3.02 -11.55
C MET A 34 -9.77 -2.95 -12.36
N SER A 35 -9.56 -1.85 -13.05
CA SER A 35 -8.31 -1.61 -13.76
C SER A 35 -7.33 -1.11 -12.71
N TYR A 36 -6.34 -1.91 -12.38
CA TYR A 36 -5.20 -1.46 -11.58
C TYR A 36 -4.50 -0.33 -12.34
N GLN A 37 -4.08 0.70 -11.61
CA GLN A 37 -3.46 1.89 -12.20
C GLN A 37 -1.98 2.02 -11.80
N PHE A 38 -1.49 1.19 -10.89
CA PHE A 38 -0.10 1.23 -10.49
C PHE A 38 0.81 0.68 -11.59
N TRP A 39 2.02 1.21 -11.67
CA TRP A 39 3.01 0.81 -12.68
C TRP A 39 3.46 -0.65 -12.50
N GLY A 40 3.49 -1.40 -13.60
CA GLY A 40 3.88 -2.82 -13.62
C GLY A 40 2.76 -3.78 -13.21
N TRP A 41 1.50 -3.32 -13.12
CA TRP A 41 0.38 -4.16 -12.68
C TRP A 41 0.15 -5.38 -13.57
N GLU A 42 0.52 -5.32 -14.86
CA GLU A 42 0.43 -6.43 -15.82
C GLU A 42 1.30 -7.62 -15.39
N HIS A 43 2.44 -7.34 -14.76
CA HIS A 43 3.44 -8.32 -14.34
C HIS A 43 3.44 -8.58 -12.84
N ALA A 44 2.50 -7.98 -12.10
CA ALA A 44 2.43 -8.06 -10.65
C ALA A 44 1.78 -9.37 -10.18
N ASP A 45 2.40 -10.50 -10.52
CA ASP A 45 1.93 -11.87 -10.24
C ASP A 45 2.82 -12.65 -9.28
N ALA A 46 3.79 -12.00 -8.62
CA ALA A 46 4.68 -12.66 -7.66
C ALA A 46 3.85 -13.36 -6.56
N PRO A 47 4.08 -14.68 -6.32
CA PRO A 47 3.32 -15.40 -5.31
C PRO A 47 3.75 -14.97 -3.90
N ALA A 48 2.79 -14.99 -2.96
CA ALA A 48 3.11 -14.77 -1.55
C ALA A 48 4.00 -15.89 -1.01
N ILE A 49 5.02 -15.52 -0.23
CA ILE A 49 5.96 -16.43 0.44
C ILE A 49 5.62 -16.62 1.93
N THR A 50 4.52 -16.04 2.40
CA THR A 50 4.03 -16.14 3.78
C THR A 50 2.52 -16.35 3.80
N GLU A 51 2.04 -17.06 4.81
CA GLU A 51 0.60 -17.26 5.07
C GLU A 51 0.05 -16.27 6.11
N GLU A 52 0.85 -15.27 6.51
CA GLU A 52 0.48 -14.31 7.56
C GLU A 52 -0.71 -13.41 7.17
N TYR A 53 -1.00 -13.31 5.87
CA TYR A 53 -2.06 -12.46 5.31
C TYR A 53 -3.02 -13.29 4.45
N PRO A 54 -3.98 -13.99 5.06
CA PRO A 54 -4.94 -14.82 4.32
C PRO A 54 -5.67 -14.01 3.25
N GLY A 55 -5.76 -14.56 2.02
CA GLY A 55 -6.38 -13.88 0.88
C GLY A 55 -5.40 -13.04 0.03
N ILE A 56 -4.19 -12.73 0.50
CA ILE A 56 -3.17 -12.05 -0.30
C ILE A 56 -2.27 -13.08 -0.98
N HIS A 57 -2.46 -13.29 -2.27
CA HIS A 57 -1.69 -14.25 -3.08
C HIS A 57 -0.76 -13.59 -4.09
N ASN A 58 -0.99 -12.32 -4.43
CA ASN A 58 -0.18 -11.57 -5.40
C ASN A 58 -0.23 -10.06 -5.08
N PRO A 59 0.65 -9.24 -5.71
CA PRO A 59 0.71 -7.80 -5.45
C PRO A 59 -0.57 -7.02 -5.78
N ARG A 60 -1.39 -7.48 -6.72
CA ARG A 60 -2.67 -6.83 -7.04
C ARG A 60 -3.66 -6.93 -5.88
N GLN A 61 -3.76 -8.10 -5.26
CA GLN A 61 -4.60 -8.28 -4.05
C GLN A 61 -4.06 -7.48 -2.86
N LEU A 62 -2.73 -7.38 -2.72
CA LEU A 62 -2.13 -6.51 -1.72
C LEU A 62 -2.53 -5.05 -1.96
N TYR A 63 -2.47 -4.56 -3.20
CA TYR A 63 -2.89 -3.22 -3.57
C TYR A 63 -4.37 -2.98 -3.21
N ASP A 64 -5.26 -3.93 -3.53
CA ASP A 64 -6.69 -3.82 -3.21
C ASP A 64 -6.93 -3.67 -1.71
N ALA A 65 -6.24 -4.47 -0.89
CA ALA A 65 -6.33 -4.37 0.56
C ALA A 65 -5.74 -3.02 1.06
N LEU A 66 -4.54 -2.65 0.61
CA LEU A 66 -3.88 -1.42 1.05
C LEU A 66 -4.62 -0.15 0.62
N SER A 67 -5.32 -0.16 -0.52
CA SER A 67 -6.15 0.96 -0.96
C SER A 67 -7.26 1.33 0.04
N LYS A 68 -7.67 0.39 0.90
CA LYS A 68 -8.62 0.59 2.00
C LYS A 68 -7.95 1.03 3.31
N LEU A 69 -6.66 0.74 3.45
CA LEU A 69 -5.92 0.90 4.70
C LEU A 69 -5.01 2.14 4.72
N TRP A 70 -4.55 2.61 3.55
CA TRP A 70 -3.77 3.84 3.49
C TRP A 70 -4.57 5.02 4.04
N CYS A 71 -3.96 5.78 4.91
CA CYS A 71 -4.56 6.94 5.56
C CYS A 71 -3.51 8.02 5.85
N ALA A 72 -3.95 9.17 6.33
CA ALA A 72 -3.08 10.29 6.68
C ALA A 72 -1.99 9.88 7.70
N ASP A 73 -2.31 9.00 8.65
CA ASP A 73 -1.36 8.60 9.69
C ASP A 73 -0.26 7.67 9.15
N THR A 74 -0.53 6.89 8.12
CA THR A 74 0.49 6.11 7.42
C THR A 74 1.26 6.93 6.38
N CYS A 75 0.79 8.10 5.98
CA CYS A 75 1.47 9.02 5.07
C CYS A 75 2.75 9.60 5.71
N ALA A 76 3.77 9.84 4.88
CA ALA A 76 5.00 10.51 5.31
C ALA A 76 4.68 11.89 5.95
N PRO A 77 5.24 12.23 7.13
CA PRO A 77 4.83 13.43 7.88
C PRO A 77 4.89 14.72 7.07
N ARG A 78 5.90 14.86 6.19
CA ARG A 78 6.06 16.03 5.32
C ARG A 78 4.95 16.21 4.28
N MET A 79 4.23 15.12 3.95
CA MET A 79 3.18 15.09 2.91
C MET A 79 1.78 14.90 3.50
N ARG A 80 1.68 14.66 4.82
CA ARG A 80 0.42 14.30 5.50
C ARG A 80 -0.68 15.32 5.31
N LYS A 81 -0.36 16.61 5.31
CA LYS A 81 -1.33 17.71 5.12
C LYS A 81 -1.96 17.71 3.71
N ASP A 82 -1.27 17.13 2.74
CA ASP A 82 -1.68 17.07 1.33
C ASP A 82 -2.29 15.70 0.97
N TRP A 83 -2.34 14.77 1.93
CA TRP A 83 -2.94 13.45 1.74
C TRP A 83 -4.47 13.55 1.68
N THR A 84 -5.07 12.88 0.69
CA THR A 84 -6.54 12.77 0.55
C THR A 84 -6.95 11.35 0.15
N ARG A 85 -8.24 11.04 0.25
CA ARG A 85 -8.79 9.75 -0.19
C ARG A 85 -8.71 9.57 -1.72
N GLU A 86 -8.67 10.65 -2.48
CA GLU A 86 -8.52 10.65 -3.94
C GLU A 86 -7.07 10.39 -4.36
N ASN A 87 -6.10 10.62 -3.46
CA ASN A 87 -4.69 10.29 -3.66
C ASN A 87 -4.14 9.49 -2.47
N PRO A 88 -4.63 8.25 -2.24
CA PRO A 88 -4.33 7.46 -1.05
C PRO A 88 -2.87 7.01 -0.99
N THR A 89 -2.18 6.90 -2.13
CA THR A 89 -0.79 6.45 -2.24
C THR A 89 0.23 7.51 -1.86
N LEU A 90 -0.19 8.78 -1.69
CA LEU A 90 0.68 9.89 -1.37
C LEU A 90 1.49 9.62 -0.08
N GLY A 91 2.82 9.62 -0.21
CA GLY A 91 3.73 9.44 0.92
C GLY A 91 3.77 8.05 1.55
N GLN A 92 3.22 7.03 0.88
CA GLN A 92 3.15 5.64 1.36
C GLN A 92 4.28 4.75 0.84
N CYS A 93 5.08 5.19 -0.12
CA CYS A 93 5.94 4.35 -0.96
C CYS A 93 6.87 3.41 -0.18
N SER A 94 7.67 3.93 0.76
CA SER A 94 8.69 3.10 1.41
C SER A 94 8.09 2.05 2.35
N ILE A 95 7.04 2.37 3.11
CA ILE A 95 6.42 1.40 4.01
C ILE A 95 5.65 0.32 3.24
N THR A 96 5.03 0.70 2.11
CA THR A 96 4.36 -0.23 1.19
C THR A 96 5.36 -1.17 0.52
N ALA A 97 6.46 -0.63 -0.02
CA ALA A 97 7.46 -1.46 -0.70
C ALA A 97 8.13 -2.47 0.24
N PHE A 98 8.44 -2.09 1.50
CA PHE A 98 8.98 -3.05 2.48
C PHE A 98 7.94 -4.04 2.98
N LEU A 99 6.66 -3.69 3.03
CA LEU A 99 5.59 -4.64 3.35
C LEU A 99 5.39 -5.65 2.20
N ALA A 100 5.41 -5.18 0.95
CA ALA A 100 5.39 -6.05 -0.22
C ALA A 100 6.60 -7.01 -0.24
N GLN A 101 7.80 -6.51 0.13
CA GLN A 101 8.99 -7.35 0.28
C GLN A 101 8.81 -8.46 1.34
N ASP A 102 8.16 -8.17 2.47
CA ASP A 102 7.88 -9.19 3.49
C ASP A 102 6.94 -10.28 2.99
N ILE A 103 5.99 -9.92 2.13
CA ILE A 103 4.95 -10.83 1.64
C ILE A 103 5.43 -11.64 0.43
N PHE A 104 6.18 -11.02 -0.48
CA PHE A 104 6.54 -11.63 -1.77
C PHE A 104 8.04 -11.85 -1.95
N GLY A 105 8.89 -11.37 -1.04
CA GLY A 105 10.35 -11.44 -1.16
C GLY A 105 10.92 -10.38 -2.11
N GLY A 106 12.00 -10.74 -2.81
CA GLY A 106 12.66 -9.85 -3.78
C GLY A 106 13.41 -8.68 -3.14
N LYS A 107 13.52 -7.58 -3.91
CA LYS A 107 14.29 -6.40 -3.52
C LYS A 107 13.46 -5.12 -3.65
N VAL A 108 13.85 -4.11 -2.87
CA VAL A 108 13.31 -2.76 -2.96
C VAL A 108 14.34 -1.85 -3.60
N TYR A 109 13.94 -1.11 -4.62
CA TYR A 109 14.75 -0.10 -5.28
C TYR A 109 14.15 1.29 -5.09
N GLY A 110 14.89 2.34 -5.41
CA GLY A 110 14.42 3.71 -5.19
C GLY A 110 14.77 4.66 -6.30
N VAL A 111 13.76 5.30 -6.89
CA VAL A 111 13.92 6.43 -7.82
C VAL A 111 14.25 7.67 -7.01
N LEU A 112 15.38 8.32 -7.32
CA LEU A 112 15.77 9.57 -6.66
C LEU A 112 14.78 10.69 -7.04
N ARG A 113 14.24 11.37 -6.04
CA ARG A 113 13.29 12.47 -6.24
C ARG A 113 13.92 13.83 -5.87
N PRO A 114 13.41 14.93 -6.39
CA PRO A 114 13.80 16.26 -5.95
C PRO A 114 13.77 16.38 -4.42
N GLY A 115 14.83 16.95 -3.83
CA GLY A 115 14.99 17.00 -2.37
C GLY A 115 15.72 15.80 -1.75
N GLY A 116 16.30 14.90 -2.57
CA GLY A 116 17.21 13.85 -2.12
C GLY A 116 16.52 12.65 -1.45
N ASN A 117 15.22 12.54 -1.54
CA ASN A 117 14.47 11.37 -1.07
C ASN A 117 14.30 10.34 -2.19
N TYR A 118 14.20 9.06 -1.81
CA TYR A 118 13.89 7.99 -2.74
C TYR A 118 12.41 7.64 -2.71
N HIS A 119 11.82 7.48 -3.89
CA HIS A 119 10.55 6.80 -4.07
C HIS A 119 10.82 5.31 -4.25
N CYS A 120 10.23 4.46 -3.40
CA CYS A 120 10.53 3.03 -3.34
C CYS A 120 9.53 2.21 -4.16
N TYR A 121 10.07 1.21 -4.87
CA TYR A 121 9.31 0.23 -5.64
C TYR A 121 9.92 -1.17 -5.47
N ASN A 122 9.26 -2.22 -5.96
CA ASN A 122 9.66 -3.61 -5.79
C ASN A 122 10.16 -4.24 -7.10
N VAL A 123 11.14 -5.14 -6.98
CA VAL A 123 11.62 -6.02 -8.05
C VAL A 123 11.57 -7.46 -7.54
N ILE A 124 10.67 -8.26 -8.13
CA ILE A 124 10.42 -9.65 -7.76
C ILE A 124 10.19 -10.43 -9.07
N GLY A 125 11.27 -10.85 -9.69
CA GLY A 125 11.24 -11.34 -11.07
C GLY A 125 11.11 -10.19 -12.07
N ASP A 126 9.99 -9.52 -12.06
CA ASP A 126 9.74 -8.25 -12.74
C ASP A 126 9.59 -7.11 -11.72
N TRP A 127 9.36 -5.88 -12.16
CA TRP A 127 9.21 -4.72 -11.28
C TRP A 127 7.78 -4.19 -11.28
N PHE A 128 7.33 -3.72 -10.12
CA PHE A 128 6.05 -3.06 -9.93
C PHE A 128 6.13 -2.01 -8.83
N ASP A 129 5.27 -1.01 -8.92
CA ASP A 129 5.20 0.10 -7.96
C ASP A 129 3.76 0.34 -7.51
N LEU A 130 3.39 -0.25 -6.37
CA LEU A 130 2.04 -0.17 -5.80
C LEU A 130 1.59 1.25 -5.45
N THR A 131 2.50 2.23 -5.49
CA THR A 131 2.24 3.61 -5.08
C THR A 131 2.56 4.64 -6.16
N SER A 132 2.74 4.21 -7.42
CA SER A 132 3.06 5.09 -8.55
C SER A 132 1.99 6.12 -8.85
N GLU A 133 0.73 5.84 -8.54
CA GLU A 133 -0.41 6.74 -8.78
C GLU A 133 -0.26 8.12 -8.11
N GLN A 134 0.55 8.22 -7.04
CA GLN A 134 0.83 9.50 -6.38
C GLN A 134 1.48 10.54 -7.31
N PHE A 135 2.01 10.12 -8.45
CA PHE A 135 2.68 10.99 -9.42
C PHE A 135 1.77 11.36 -10.61
N GLY A 136 0.53 10.85 -10.64
CA GLY A 136 -0.39 11.09 -11.74
C GLY A 136 0.17 10.58 -13.07
N GLU A 137 0.33 11.48 -14.04
CA GLU A 137 0.84 11.16 -15.38
C GLU A 137 2.38 11.18 -15.48
N GLU A 138 3.08 11.54 -14.41
CA GLU A 138 4.56 11.55 -14.42
C GLU A 138 5.10 10.11 -14.54
N ALA A 139 5.75 9.80 -15.66
CA ALA A 139 6.47 8.54 -15.82
C ALA A 139 7.80 8.58 -15.06
N LEU A 140 7.99 7.65 -14.12
CA LEU A 140 9.27 7.49 -13.43
C LEU A 140 10.20 6.58 -14.24
N ASP A 141 11.50 6.83 -14.12
CA ASP A 141 12.52 5.92 -14.63
C ASP A 141 12.80 4.84 -13.58
N TYR A 142 12.44 3.59 -13.89
CA TYR A 142 12.64 2.44 -13.02
C TYR A 142 13.93 1.66 -13.35
N GLU A 143 14.77 2.14 -14.27
CA GLU A 143 16.03 1.52 -14.64
C GLU A 143 17.20 2.02 -13.79
N ASN A 144 18.17 1.16 -13.53
CA ASN A 144 19.46 1.48 -12.90
C ASN A 144 19.38 2.24 -11.56
N ASN A 145 18.30 2.07 -10.82
CA ASN A 145 18.12 2.71 -9.52
C ASN A 145 18.87 1.95 -8.41
N PRO A 146 19.29 2.65 -7.32
CA PRO A 146 19.96 1.99 -6.19
C PRO A 146 19.01 1.15 -5.36
N GLU A 147 19.49 -0.02 -4.92
CA GLU A 147 18.77 -0.85 -3.94
C GLU A 147 18.59 -0.08 -2.63
N GLN A 148 17.40 -0.21 -2.04
CA GLN A 148 17.03 0.42 -0.78
C GLN A 148 17.03 -0.63 0.33
N PHE A 149 17.60 -0.28 1.48
CA PHE A 149 17.77 -1.20 2.58
C PHE A 149 16.88 -0.82 3.78
N ARG A 150 16.12 -1.78 4.27
CA ARG A 150 15.24 -1.63 5.44
C ARG A 150 15.96 -0.99 6.63
N LYS A 151 17.20 -1.43 6.93
CA LYS A 151 17.98 -0.89 8.02
C LYS A 151 18.16 0.63 7.93
N VAL A 152 18.39 1.16 6.72
CA VAL A 152 18.56 2.60 6.50
C VAL A 152 17.23 3.34 6.66
N HIS A 153 16.16 2.80 6.08
CA HIS A 153 14.85 3.43 6.15
C HIS A 153 14.27 3.43 7.57
N PHE A 154 14.38 2.32 8.30
CA PHE A 154 13.81 2.14 9.64
C PHE A 154 14.73 2.59 10.77
N ALA A 155 15.91 3.14 10.46
CA ALA A 155 16.66 3.97 11.41
C ALA A 155 15.87 5.25 11.78
N LYS A 156 14.94 5.70 10.91
CA LYS A 156 13.97 6.74 11.23
C LYS A 156 12.78 6.13 11.96
N GLU A 157 12.70 6.38 13.27
CA GLU A 157 11.68 5.80 14.16
C GLU A 157 10.25 6.02 13.65
N GLU A 158 9.93 7.25 13.18
CA GLU A 158 8.61 7.58 12.65
C GLU A 158 8.22 6.70 11.44
N LYS A 159 9.19 6.38 10.58
CA LYS A 159 8.95 5.53 9.43
C LYS A 159 8.72 4.07 9.85
N ARG A 160 9.47 3.59 10.82
CA ARG A 160 9.30 2.26 11.40
C ARG A 160 7.91 2.12 12.05
N GLN A 161 7.49 3.11 12.83
CA GLN A 161 6.16 3.11 13.46
C GLN A 161 5.03 3.08 12.44
N ARG A 162 5.11 3.88 11.36
CA ARG A 162 4.11 3.86 10.27
C ARG A 162 4.07 2.51 9.55
N TYR A 163 5.23 1.90 9.32
CA TYR A 163 5.31 0.56 8.74
C TYR A 163 4.64 -0.49 9.65
N GLU A 164 4.95 -0.51 10.96
CA GLU A 164 4.33 -1.45 11.91
C GLU A 164 2.81 -1.23 12.01
N ALA A 165 2.36 0.00 11.99
CA ALA A 165 0.94 0.32 11.99
C ALA A 165 0.23 -0.20 10.73
N LEU A 166 0.80 0.02 9.52
CA LEU A 166 0.24 -0.49 8.27
C LEU A 166 0.24 -2.02 8.24
N LYS A 167 1.32 -2.65 8.70
CA LYS A 167 1.46 -4.10 8.82
C LYS A 167 0.38 -4.70 9.74
N ALA A 168 0.18 -4.11 10.91
CA ALA A 168 -0.85 -4.56 11.86
C ALA A 168 -2.27 -4.38 11.30
N ALA A 169 -2.53 -3.27 10.61
CA ALA A 169 -3.82 -3.01 9.97
C ALA A 169 -4.12 -4.03 8.88
N LEU A 170 -3.14 -4.34 8.01
CA LEU A 170 -3.30 -5.36 6.98
C LEU A 170 -3.60 -6.73 7.57
N LYS A 171 -2.84 -7.13 8.60
CA LYS A 171 -3.04 -8.41 9.29
C LYS A 171 -4.46 -8.54 9.86
N ALA A 172 -4.93 -7.50 10.55
CA ALA A 172 -6.27 -7.48 11.10
C ALA A 172 -7.35 -7.50 9.99
N TYR A 173 -7.15 -6.76 8.89
CA TYR A 173 -8.06 -6.69 7.76
C TYR A 173 -8.23 -8.07 7.08
N CYS A 174 -7.13 -8.77 6.79
CA CYS A 174 -7.16 -10.10 6.19
C CYS A 174 -7.72 -11.15 7.16
N SER A 175 -7.37 -11.09 8.45
CA SER A 175 -7.90 -12.02 9.46
C SER A 175 -9.43 -11.90 9.65
N ALA A 176 -10.00 -10.74 9.32
CA ALA A 176 -11.45 -10.52 9.31
C ALA A 176 -12.14 -11.01 8.02
N GLY A 177 -11.40 -11.62 7.08
CA GLY A 177 -11.92 -12.13 5.81
C GLY A 177 -12.23 -11.06 4.77
N ASN A 178 -11.57 -9.91 4.83
CA ASN A 178 -11.78 -8.79 3.92
C ASN A 178 -10.79 -8.80 2.72
N CYS A 179 -9.79 -9.68 2.74
CA CYS A 179 -8.83 -9.86 1.64
C CYS A 179 -9.30 -10.85 0.57
#